data_7a7c96507e14558d60f298b7ea36360d
#
_entry.id   7a7c96507e14558d60f298b7ea36360d
#
_cell.length_a   1.000
_cell.length_b   1.000
_cell.length_c   1.000
_cell.angle_alpha   90.00
_cell.angle_beta   90.00
_cell.angle_gamma   90.00
#
_symmetry.space_group_name_H-M   'P 1'
#
loop_
_entity.id
_entity.type
_entity.pdbx_description
1 polymer ?
#
loop_
_entity_poly.entity_id
_entity_poly.type
_entity_poly.pdbx_seq_one_letter_code
_entity_poly.pdbx_strand_id
1 'polypeptide(L)'
;WSAEQSFSYLVAIRFITGLLGHGVCFSLGVAALGQTKNPDKNFAYSVMAQVVMGASTALMVPIAMEKYGISGMTIPAIALALVGLYFAQYIPERNHSEIIDSPTTSNNKLTLLPFIGLFIMVIWQMGVGPFFNNLVPYGMNNGLSGDDIGKALFISTAMSIIGPISASMLIEKVNKSYAIIGALTVQILIVLSFNGEISWIGFTLRAICFQVAWNFVGPFLMGMIATVDKTGSYSVMIPASQLGGISIGHAVIASILNTGNPMLINYFSGLFIALSIMLYLLLFKNQSE
;
A
#
# COMPACT_ATOMS: atom_id res chain seq x y z
N TRP A 1 27.17 2.75 -6.31
CA TRP A 1 27.64 2.47 -4.94
C TRP A 1 27.31 1.05 -4.48
N SER A 2 26.27 0.48 -4.99
CA SER A 2 25.81 -0.85 -4.59
C SER A 2 26.27 -1.99 -5.52
N ALA A 3 26.73 -1.70 -6.73
CA ALA A 3 27.10 -2.72 -7.72
C ALA A 3 28.37 -3.53 -7.36
N GLU A 4 29.25 -2.96 -6.53
CA GLU A 4 30.51 -3.58 -6.13
C GLU A 4 30.48 -4.14 -4.68
N GLN A 5 29.36 -4.03 -3.98
CA GLN A 5 29.24 -4.44 -2.59
C GLN A 5 28.72 -5.87 -2.44
N SER A 6 29.11 -6.55 -1.39
CA SER A 6 28.61 -7.89 -1.10
C SER A 6 27.11 -7.89 -0.86
N PHE A 7 26.42 -8.99 -1.20
CA PHE A 7 24.98 -9.17 -0.98
C PHE A 7 24.59 -8.92 0.49
N SER A 8 25.39 -9.39 1.43
CA SER A 8 25.16 -9.20 2.87
C SER A 8 25.17 -7.72 3.28
N TYR A 9 26.06 -6.91 2.69
CA TYR A 9 26.12 -5.47 2.93
C TYR A 9 24.86 -4.76 2.42
N LEU A 10 24.38 -5.13 1.21
CA LEU A 10 23.13 -4.60 0.65
C LEU A 10 21.93 -4.94 1.52
N VAL A 11 21.85 -6.18 2.02
CA VAL A 11 20.78 -6.61 2.94
C VAL A 11 20.83 -5.80 4.22
N ALA A 12 22.01 -5.61 4.82
CA ALA A 12 22.16 -4.83 6.06
C ALA A 12 21.71 -3.37 5.87
N ILE A 13 22.15 -2.70 4.79
CA ILE A 13 21.72 -1.32 4.51
C ILE A 13 20.22 -1.25 4.27
N ARG A 14 19.65 -2.18 3.49
CA ARG A 14 18.19 -2.22 3.24
C ARG A 14 17.40 -2.46 4.52
N PHE A 15 17.90 -3.31 5.41
CA PHE A 15 17.31 -3.53 6.73
C PHE A 15 17.30 -2.24 7.57
N ILE A 16 18.45 -1.56 7.68
CA ILE A 16 18.57 -0.31 8.45
C ILE A 16 17.66 0.79 7.87
N THR A 17 17.68 0.99 6.56
CA THR A 17 16.84 2.01 5.90
C THR A 17 15.36 1.67 5.98
N GLY A 18 15.01 0.40 5.90
CA GLY A 18 13.62 -0.07 6.09
C GLY A 18 13.15 0.15 7.52
N LEU A 19 13.99 -0.18 8.51
CA LEU A 19 13.66 0.01 9.93
C LEU A 19 13.47 1.49 10.29
N LEU A 20 14.43 2.34 9.94
CA LEU A 20 14.39 3.77 10.30
C LEU A 20 13.44 4.58 9.43
N GLY A 21 13.36 4.32 8.13
CA GLY A 21 12.49 5.05 7.21
C GLY A 21 11.04 4.60 7.31
N HIS A 22 10.73 3.41 6.79
CA HIS A 22 9.35 2.91 6.82
C HIS A 22 8.90 2.44 8.20
N GLY A 23 9.78 1.78 8.95
CA GLY A 23 9.43 1.24 10.26
C GLY A 23 9.09 2.35 11.27
N VAL A 24 9.89 3.39 11.35
CA VAL A 24 9.69 4.47 12.35
C VAL A 24 8.90 5.62 11.75
N CYS A 25 9.43 6.31 10.73
CA CYS A 25 8.84 7.56 10.24
C CYS A 25 7.45 7.35 9.64
N PHE A 26 7.27 6.32 8.81
CA PHE A 26 5.97 6.05 8.18
C PHE A 26 4.94 5.57 9.20
N SER A 27 5.35 4.71 10.14
CA SER A 27 4.46 4.22 11.20
C SER A 27 3.97 5.34 12.12
N LEU A 28 4.85 6.27 12.52
CA LEU A 28 4.44 7.42 13.32
C LEU A 28 3.50 8.36 12.55
N GLY A 29 3.77 8.60 11.26
CA GLY A 29 2.89 9.38 10.41
C GLY A 29 1.49 8.77 10.29
N VAL A 30 1.40 7.46 10.06
CA VAL A 30 0.14 6.72 9.98
C VAL A 30 -0.60 6.75 11.32
N ALA A 31 0.11 6.58 12.45
CA ALA A 31 -0.47 6.66 13.78
C ALA A 31 -1.05 8.06 14.07
N ALA A 32 -0.32 9.12 13.73
CA ALA A 32 -0.78 10.50 13.88
C ALA A 32 -2.05 10.77 13.06
N LEU A 33 -2.10 10.30 11.80
CA LEU A 33 -3.29 10.42 10.95
C LEU A 33 -4.47 9.62 11.50
N GLY A 34 -4.21 8.41 12.04
CA GLY A 34 -5.24 7.55 12.63
C GLY A 34 -5.94 8.14 13.85
N GLN A 35 -5.29 9.07 14.55
CA GLN A 35 -5.83 9.77 15.73
C GLN A 35 -6.58 11.07 15.39
N THR A 36 -6.67 11.44 14.12
CA THR A 36 -7.40 12.62 13.69
C THR A 36 -8.91 12.39 13.71
N LYS A 37 -9.70 13.47 13.69
CA LYS A 37 -11.17 13.41 13.70
C LYS A 37 -11.76 12.60 12.54
N ASN A 38 -11.14 12.65 11.36
CA ASN A 38 -11.57 11.95 10.16
C ASN A 38 -10.41 11.12 9.58
N PRO A 39 -10.03 9.99 10.20
CA PRO A 39 -8.84 9.23 9.80
C PRO A 39 -8.90 8.71 8.36
N ASP A 40 -10.06 8.18 7.92
CA ASP A 40 -10.23 7.69 6.54
C ASP A 40 -9.88 8.77 5.49
N LYS A 41 -10.39 10.00 5.70
CA LYS A 41 -10.17 11.13 4.78
C LYS A 41 -8.71 11.57 4.77
N ASN A 42 -8.09 11.62 5.94
CA ASN A 42 -6.69 11.98 6.07
C ASN A 42 -5.76 10.90 5.51
N PHE A 43 -6.12 9.63 5.64
CA PHE A 43 -5.45 8.55 4.92
C PHE A 43 -5.59 8.69 3.40
N ALA A 44 -6.76 9.09 2.88
CA ALA A 44 -6.92 9.35 1.46
C ALA A 44 -6.00 10.48 0.96
N TYR A 45 -5.87 11.57 1.72
CA TYR A 45 -4.92 12.64 1.40
C TYR A 45 -3.46 12.19 1.48
N SER A 46 -3.11 11.34 2.45
CA SER A 46 -1.77 10.75 2.55
C SER A 46 -1.46 9.87 1.33
N VAL A 47 -2.39 9.01 0.92
CA VAL A 47 -2.23 8.17 -0.28
C VAL A 47 -2.14 9.04 -1.54
N MET A 48 -2.93 10.12 -1.64
CA MET A 48 -2.81 11.08 -2.74
C MET A 48 -1.42 11.69 -2.81
N ALA A 49 -0.86 12.13 -1.68
CA ALA A 49 0.50 12.66 -1.63
C ALA A 49 1.54 11.61 -2.04
N GLN A 50 1.38 10.36 -1.61
CA GLN A 50 2.25 9.25 -2.01
C GLN A 50 2.18 8.99 -3.52
N VAL A 51 0.99 9.03 -4.13
CA VAL A 51 0.81 8.88 -5.58
C VAL A 51 1.49 10.01 -6.35
N VAL A 52 1.32 11.26 -5.91
CA VAL A 52 1.99 12.43 -6.54
C VAL A 52 3.50 12.29 -6.44
N MET A 53 4.02 11.91 -5.27
CA MET A 53 5.45 11.67 -5.08
C MET A 53 5.94 10.52 -5.94
N GLY A 54 5.22 9.40 -6.00
CA GLY A 54 5.58 8.23 -6.81
C GLY A 54 5.64 8.56 -8.30
N ALA A 55 4.62 9.23 -8.83
CA ALA A 55 4.58 9.66 -10.23
C ALA A 55 5.69 10.67 -10.55
N SER A 56 5.91 11.67 -9.69
CA SER A 56 6.99 12.64 -9.85
C SER A 56 8.36 11.97 -9.84
N THR A 57 8.58 11.04 -8.91
CA THR A 57 9.82 10.27 -8.81
C THR A 57 10.06 9.40 -10.05
N ALA A 58 9.02 8.70 -10.52
CA ALA A 58 9.11 7.86 -11.71
C ALA A 58 9.47 8.66 -12.97
N LEU A 59 9.04 9.92 -13.06
CA LEU A 59 9.36 10.80 -14.18
C LEU A 59 10.76 11.45 -14.04
N MET A 60 11.05 11.99 -12.86
CA MET A 60 12.21 12.87 -12.67
C MET A 60 13.51 12.11 -12.39
N VAL A 61 13.43 10.98 -11.67
CA VAL A 61 14.63 10.25 -11.24
C VAL A 61 15.42 9.68 -12.41
N PRO A 62 14.84 9.04 -13.45
CA PRO A 62 15.62 8.58 -14.60
C PRO A 62 16.38 9.71 -15.31
N ILE A 63 15.73 10.85 -15.53
CA ILE A 63 16.32 12.03 -16.18
C ILE A 63 17.46 12.61 -15.33
N ALA A 64 17.25 12.70 -14.00
CA ALA A 64 18.25 13.21 -13.09
C ALA A 64 19.45 12.26 -12.95
N MET A 65 19.20 10.95 -12.97
CA MET A 65 20.27 9.94 -12.91
C MET A 65 21.10 9.90 -14.19
N GLU A 66 20.50 10.09 -15.36
CA GLU A 66 21.23 10.19 -16.64
C GLU A 66 22.20 11.36 -16.60
N LYS A 67 21.79 12.52 -16.03
CA LYS A 67 22.58 13.75 -16.02
C LYS A 67 23.59 13.83 -14.87
N TYR A 68 23.24 13.35 -13.69
CA TYR A 68 23.99 13.52 -12.44
C TYR A 68 24.39 12.21 -11.76
N GLY A 69 24.18 11.08 -12.42
CA GLY A 69 24.40 9.76 -11.81
C GLY A 69 23.53 9.55 -10.56
N ILE A 70 24.04 8.78 -9.64
CA ILE A 70 23.33 8.43 -8.39
C ILE A 70 22.96 9.67 -7.55
N SER A 71 23.71 10.77 -7.67
CA SER A 71 23.44 12.02 -6.96
C SER A 71 22.13 12.66 -7.41
N GLY A 72 21.69 12.42 -8.66
CA GLY A 72 20.40 12.88 -9.19
C GLY A 72 19.21 12.31 -8.42
N MET A 73 19.35 11.16 -7.77
CA MET A 73 18.32 10.56 -6.92
C MET A 73 18.54 10.91 -5.43
N THR A 74 19.79 10.84 -4.95
CA THR A 74 20.07 10.94 -3.51
C THR A 74 19.92 12.35 -2.98
N ILE A 75 20.33 13.39 -3.72
CA ILE A 75 20.22 14.78 -3.25
C ILE A 75 18.76 15.21 -3.05
N PRO A 76 17.84 15.04 -4.02
CA PRO A 76 16.43 15.32 -3.79
C PRO A 76 15.81 14.52 -2.63
N ALA A 77 16.18 13.23 -2.49
CA ALA A 77 15.70 12.41 -1.39
C ALA A 77 16.14 12.95 -0.02
N ILE A 78 17.40 13.38 0.12
CA ILE A 78 17.91 14.01 1.34
C ILE A 78 17.17 15.33 1.60
N ALA A 79 16.98 16.18 0.59
CA ALA A 79 16.27 17.44 0.74
C ALA A 79 14.83 17.21 1.23
N LEU A 80 14.11 16.24 0.67
CA LEU A 80 12.76 15.87 1.13
C LEU A 80 12.77 15.34 2.57
N ALA A 81 13.77 14.54 2.94
CA ALA A 81 13.91 14.06 4.32
C ALA A 81 14.13 15.21 5.31
N LEU A 82 14.93 16.21 4.96
CA LEU A 82 15.14 17.42 5.79
C LEU A 82 13.87 18.25 5.91
N VAL A 83 13.09 18.41 4.83
CA VAL A 83 11.78 19.04 4.88
C VAL A 83 10.84 18.26 5.79
N GLY A 84 10.81 16.93 5.69
CA GLY A 84 10.03 16.06 6.59
C GLY A 84 10.43 16.23 8.06
N LEU A 85 11.73 16.29 8.34
CA LEU A 85 12.27 16.51 9.68
C LEU A 85 11.84 17.89 10.24
N TYR A 86 11.88 18.93 9.42
CA TYR A 86 11.40 20.26 9.80
C TYR A 86 9.91 20.24 10.19
N PHE A 87 9.07 19.54 9.42
CA PHE A 87 7.65 19.45 9.72
C PHE A 87 7.31 18.48 10.86
N ALA A 88 8.22 17.59 11.24
CA ALA A 88 8.01 16.64 12.34
C ALA A 88 7.73 17.35 13.68
N GLN A 89 8.25 18.57 13.89
CA GLN A 89 7.99 19.38 15.07
C GLN A 89 6.53 19.82 15.25
N TYR A 90 5.73 19.74 14.18
CA TYR A 90 4.30 20.09 14.22
C TYR A 90 3.39 18.87 14.45
N ILE A 91 3.96 17.69 14.62
CA ILE A 91 3.17 16.51 14.99
C ILE A 91 2.70 16.71 16.43
N PRO A 92 1.38 16.68 16.68
CA PRO A 92 0.84 16.92 18.01
C PRO A 92 1.32 15.84 18.99
N GLU A 93 1.83 16.28 20.14
CA GLU A 93 2.11 15.40 21.26
C GLU A 93 0.79 14.92 21.89
N ARG A 94 0.67 13.63 22.11
CA ARG A 94 -0.50 13.07 22.80
C ARG A 94 -0.38 13.34 24.29
N ASN A 95 -1.37 14.05 24.88
CA ASN A 95 -1.44 14.21 26.33
C ASN A 95 -1.64 12.85 27.02
N HIS A 96 -0.65 12.39 27.75
CA HIS A 96 -0.70 11.15 28.51
C HIS A 96 -1.86 11.07 29.54
N SER A 97 -2.37 12.23 29.98
CA SER A 97 -3.50 12.32 30.92
C SER A 97 -4.83 11.78 30.36
N GLU A 98 -5.04 11.83 29.03
CA GLU A 98 -6.26 11.31 28.43
C GLU A 98 -6.30 9.76 28.36
N ILE A 99 -5.16 9.09 28.51
CA ILE A 99 -5.07 7.62 28.52
C ILE A 99 -5.45 7.03 29.88
N ILE A 100 -5.21 7.77 30.96
CA ILE A 100 -5.40 7.30 32.34
C ILE A 100 -6.87 7.38 32.75
N ASP A 101 -7.64 8.32 32.19
CA ASP A 101 -9.04 8.54 32.53
C ASP A 101 -10.04 7.70 31.71
N SER A 102 -9.57 6.91 30.73
CA SER A 102 -10.44 5.93 30.06
C SER A 102 -10.65 4.76 31.00
N PRO A 103 -11.87 4.51 31.51
CA PRO A 103 -12.12 3.35 32.35
C PRO A 103 -11.77 2.09 31.54
N THR A 104 -10.77 1.36 32.03
CA THR A 104 -10.38 0.04 31.52
C THR A 104 -11.47 -0.99 31.81
N THR A 105 -12.64 -0.81 31.22
CA THR A 105 -13.59 -1.92 31.07
C THR A 105 -13.05 -2.79 29.94
N SER A 106 -12.16 -3.67 30.35
CA SER A 106 -11.56 -4.72 29.54
C SER A 106 -12.64 -5.66 29.02
N ASN A 107 -13.30 -5.28 27.94
CA ASN A 107 -14.02 -6.24 27.14
C ASN A 107 -12.99 -6.82 26.14
N ASN A 108 -12.44 -8.01 26.42
CA ASN A 108 -11.41 -8.69 25.61
C ASN A 108 -11.75 -8.77 24.11
N LYS A 109 -13.03 -8.67 23.76
CA LYS A 109 -13.47 -8.65 22.35
C LYS A 109 -13.09 -7.35 21.61
N LEU A 110 -13.05 -6.21 22.29
CA LEU A 110 -12.70 -4.90 21.69
C LEU A 110 -11.21 -4.78 21.36
N THR A 111 -10.35 -5.50 22.05
CA THR A 111 -8.89 -5.52 21.80
C THR A 111 -8.50 -6.39 20.62
N LEU A 112 -9.31 -7.34 20.22
CA LEU A 112 -9.02 -8.25 19.11
C LEU A 112 -9.34 -7.61 17.74
N LEU A 113 -10.30 -6.70 17.68
CA LEU A 113 -10.80 -6.16 16.42
C LEU A 113 -9.76 -5.38 15.60
N PRO A 114 -8.92 -4.49 16.17
CA PRO A 114 -7.83 -3.86 15.42
C PRO A 114 -6.82 -4.87 14.88
N PHE A 115 -6.52 -5.93 15.67
CA PHE A 115 -5.62 -7.00 15.23
C PHE A 115 -6.19 -7.78 14.04
N ILE A 116 -7.50 -8.07 14.04
CA ILE A 116 -8.19 -8.66 12.89
C ILE A 116 -8.07 -7.75 11.68
N GLY A 117 -8.25 -6.44 11.84
CA GLY A 117 -8.07 -5.47 10.77
C GLY A 117 -6.66 -5.49 10.18
N LEU A 118 -5.62 -5.53 11.03
CA LEU A 118 -4.23 -5.68 10.59
C LEU A 118 -4.01 -6.99 9.83
N PHE A 119 -4.60 -8.08 10.29
CA PHE A 119 -4.50 -9.37 9.62
C PHE A 119 -5.18 -9.35 8.24
N ILE A 120 -6.35 -8.73 8.11
CA ILE A 120 -7.03 -8.51 6.81
C ILE A 120 -6.12 -7.70 5.87
N MET A 121 -5.44 -6.66 6.39
CA MET A 121 -4.49 -5.86 5.64
C MET A 121 -3.31 -6.70 5.12
N VAL A 122 -2.74 -7.59 5.95
CA VAL A 122 -1.68 -8.52 5.53
C VAL A 122 -2.16 -9.41 4.40
N ILE A 123 -3.32 -10.05 4.56
CA ILE A 123 -3.89 -10.98 3.56
C ILE A 123 -4.15 -10.26 2.24
N TRP A 124 -4.74 -9.07 2.29
CA TRP A 124 -4.96 -8.25 1.09
C TRP A 124 -3.65 -7.91 0.37
N GLN A 125 -2.65 -7.45 1.10
CA GLN A 125 -1.36 -7.07 0.53
C GLN A 125 -0.55 -8.27 0.00
N MET A 126 -0.77 -9.48 0.54
CA MET A 126 -0.21 -10.71 -0.04
C MET A 126 -0.69 -10.96 -1.47
N GLY A 127 -1.92 -10.54 -1.80
CA GLY A 127 -2.43 -10.64 -3.16
C GLY A 127 -1.99 -9.48 -4.05
N VAL A 128 -2.11 -8.26 -3.56
CA VAL A 128 -1.97 -7.02 -4.35
C VAL A 128 -0.52 -6.70 -4.69
N GLY A 129 0.38 -6.76 -3.71
CA GLY A 129 1.78 -6.35 -3.89
C GLY A 129 2.52 -7.20 -4.92
N PRO A 130 2.51 -8.53 -4.79
CA PRO A 130 3.17 -9.40 -5.76
C PRO A 130 2.58 -9.31 -7.18
N PHE A 131 1.26 -9.15 -7.31
CA PHE A 131 0.64 -8.94 -8.62
C PHE A 131 1.18 -7.68 -9.30
N PHE A 132 1.22 -6.55 -8.57
CA PHE A 132 1.74 -5.29 -9.10
C PHE A 132 3.19 -5.42 -9.57
N ASN A 133 4.05 -6.06 -8.78
CA ASN A 133 5.46 -6.25 -9.12
C ASN A 133 5.65 -7.25 -10.27
N ASN A 134 4.66 -8.12 -10.53
CA ASN A 134 4.69 -9.04 -11.66
C ASN A 134 4.21 -8.42 -12.99
N LEU A 135 3.72 -7.18 -12.98
CA LEU A 135 3.27 -6.51 -14.22
C LEU A 135 4.39 -6.37 -15.25
N VAL A 136 5.63 -6.09 -14.81
CA VAL A 136 6.78 -5.96 -15.72
C VAL A 136 7.07 -7.28 -16.44
N PRO A 137 7.35 -8.40 -15.74
CA PRO A 137 7.58 -9.68 -16.44
C PRO A 137 6.35 -10.13 -17.22
N TYR A 138 5.13 -9.85 -16.77
CA TYR A 138 3.92 -10.16 -17.53
C TYR A 138 3.86 -9.41 -18.87
N GLY A 139 4.15 -8.10 -18.87
CA GLY A 139 4.23 -7.30 -20.09
C GLY A 139 5.30 -7.83 -21.06
N MET A 140 6.49 -8.16 -20.56
CA MET A 140 7.58 -8.73 -21.36
C MET A 140 7.18 -10.06 -21.98
N ASN A 141 6.54 -10.95 -21.23
CA ASN A 141 6.05 -12.25 -21.72
C ASN A 141 4.96 -12.11 -22.79
N ASN A 142 4.27 -10.97 -22.84
CA ASN A 142 3.29 -10.62 -23.88
C ASN A 142 3.93 -9.83 -25.05
N GLY A 143 5.25 -9.76 -25.13
CA GLY A 143 5.96 -9.10 -26.24
C GLY A 143 6.02 -7.58 -26.17
N LEU A 144 5.62 -6.96 -25.05
CA LEU A 144 5.76 -5.52 -24.87
C LEU A 144 7.22 -5.15 -24.62
N SER A 145 7.68 -4.06 -25.21
CA SER A 145 9.02 -3.55 -24.95
C SER A 145 9.14 -2.96 -23.53
N GLY A 146 10.35 -2.92 -22.98
CA GLY A 146 10.59 -2.29 -21.67
C GLY A 146 10.16 -0.81 -21.63
N ASP A 147 10.30 -0.09 -22.72
CA ASP A 147 9.86 1.31 -22.86
C ASP A 147 8.32 1.41 -22.82
N ASP A 148 7.62 0.54 -23.54
CA ASP A 148 6.15 0.49 -23.53
C ASP A 148 5.60 0.16 -22.14
N ILE A 149 6.21 -0.79 -21.45
CA ILE A 149 5.85 -1.16 -20.08
C ILE A 149 6.12 0.01 -19.12
N GLY A 150 7.28 0.66 -19.24
CA GLY A 150 7.62 1.83 -18.43
C GLY A 150 6.62 2.96 -18.62
N LYS A 151 6.23 3.29 -19.86
CA LYS A 151 5.20 4.28 -20.17
C LYS A 151 3.83 3.89 -19.57
N ALA A 152 3.43 2.63 -19.73
CA ALA A 152 2.16 2.13 -19.19
C ALA A 152 2.11 2.22 -17.66
N LEU A 153 3.17 1.84 -16.96
CA LEU A 153 3.26 1.91 -15.52
C LEU A 153 3.32 3.35 -15.00
N PHE A 154 4.02 4.24 -15.71
CA PHE A 154 4.00 5.68 -15.39
C PHE A 154 2.59 6.26 -15.52
N ILE A 155 1.92 6.04 -16.65
CA ILE A 155 0.56 6.51 -16.89
C ILE A 155 -0.39 5.94 -15.82
N SER A 156 -0.31 4.64 -15.52
CA SER A 156 -1.17 4.01 -14.53
C SER A 156 -0.94 4.55 -13.12
N THR A 157 0.31 4.83 -12.75
CA THR A 157 0.64 5.45 -11.46
C THR A 157 0.10 6.88 -11.39
N ALA A 158 0.29 7.68 -12.41
CA ALA A 158 -0.24 9.05 -12.45
C ALA A 158 -1.78 9.08 -12.37
N MET A 159 -2.44 8.22 -13.15
CA MET A 159 -3.91 8.11 -13.17
C MET A 159 -4.47 7.51 -11.87
N SER A 160 -3.68 6.78 -11.11
CA SER A 160 -4.12 6.17 -9.86
C SER A 160 -4.50 7.20 -8.78
N ILE A 161 -4.15 8.47 -8.95
CA ILE A 161 -4.59 9.58 -8.09
C ILE A 161 -6.12 9.71 -8.03
N ILE A 162 -6.82 9.24 -9.06
CA ILE A 162 -8.29 9.18 -9.09
C ILE A 162 -8.82 8.35 -7.93
N GLY A 163 -8.10 7.29 -7.53
CA GLY A 163 -8.48 6.42 -6.41
C GLY A 163 -8.66 7.16 -5.09
N PRO A 164 -7.62 7.76 -4.52
CA PRO A 164 -7.72 8.45 -3.24
C PRO A 164 -8.56 9.73 -3.32
N ILE A 165 -8.61 10.43 -4.47
CA ILE A 165 -9.56 11.55 -4.67
C ILE A 165 -10.99 11.04 -4.51
N SER A 166 -11.35 9.98 -5.24
CA SER A 166 -12.69 9.38 -5.15
C SER A 166 -12.99 8.87 -3.75
N ALA A 167 -12.02 8.23 -3.08
CA ALA A 167 -12.16 7.81 -1.69
C ALA A 167 -12.48 9.00 -0.78
N SER A 168 -11.70 10.09 -0.85
CA SER A 168 -11.91 11.27 0.00
C SER A 168 -13.28 11.92 -0.17
N MET A 169 -13.85 11.87 -1.38
CA MET A 169 -15.18 12.42 -1.71
C MET A 169 -16.33 11.50 -1.28
N LEU A 170 -16.08 10.20 -1.23
CA LEU A 170 -17.12 9.18 -0.99
C LEU A 170 -17.17 8.70 0.46
N ILE A 171 -16.10 8.86 1.25
CA ILE A 171 -15.99 8.36 2.62
C ILE A 171 -17.19 8.76 3.50
N GLU A 172 -17.69 9.98 3.36
CA GLU A 172 -18.83 10.48 4.14
C GLU A 172 -20.19 10.19 3.49
N LYS A 173 -20.23 9.70 2.24
CA LYS A 173 -21.44 9.55 1.44
C LYS A 173 -21.88 8.10 1.22
N VAL A 174 -20.94 7.17 1.33
CA VAL A 174 -21.21 5.75 1.05
C VAL A 174 -20.95 4.91 2.31
N ASN A 175 -21.70 3.81 2.40
CA ASN A 175 -21.40 2.83 3.44
C ASN A 175 -20.01 2.22 3.21
N LYS A 176 -19.16 2.29 4.24
CA LYS A 176 -17.77 1.84 4.20
C LYS A 176 -17.66 0.38 3.74
N SER A 177 -18.55 -0.49 4.18
CA SER A 177 -18.55 -1.91 3.81
C SER A 177 -18.77 -2.11 2.32
N TYR A 178 -19.70 -1.37 1.71
CA TYR A 178 -19.91 -1.47 0.26
C TYR A 178 -18.74 -0.92 -0.54
N ALA A 179 -18.10 0.15 -0.08
CA ALA A 179 -16.90 0.69 -0.72
C ALA A 179 -15.74 -0.32 -0.70
N ILE A 180 -15.48 -0.95 0.44
CA ILE A 180 -14.42 -1.95 0.60
C ILE A 180 -14.71 -3.18 -0.28
N ILE A 181 -15.89 -3.79 -0.14
CA ILE A 181 -16.25 -5.02 -0.87
C ILE A 181 -16.27 -4.74 -2.38
N GLY A 182 -16.86 -3.64 -2.81
CA GLY A 182 -16.93 -3.27 -4.22
C GLY A 182 -15.56 -3.09 -4.84
N ALA A 183 -14.67 -2.33 -4.18
CA ALA A 183 -13.31 -2.09 -4.68
C ALA A 183 -12.47 -3.36 -4.72
N LEU A 184 -12.53 -4.21 -3.69
CA LEU A 184 -11.82 -5.48 -3.65
C LEU A 184 -12.36 -6.44 -4.73
N THR A 185 -13.67 -6.47 -4.96
CA THR A 185 -14.27 -7.28 -6.05
C THR A 185 -13.78 -6.79 -7.42
N VAL A 186 -13.74 -5.49 -7.64
CA VAL A 186 -13.17 -4.91 -8.87
C VAL A 186 -11.70 -5.30 -9.02
N GLN A 187 -10.90 -5.27 -7.96
CA GLN A 187 -9.51 -5.73 -8.02
C GLN A 187 -9.39 -7.20 -8.43
N ILE A 188 -10.23 -8.10 -7.89
CA ILE A 188 -10.24 -9.52 -8.30
C ILE A 188 -10.52 -9.64 -9.80
N LEU A 189 -11.55 -8.96 -10.29
CA LEU A 189 -11.93 -9.02 -11.71
C LEU A 189 -10.78 -8.52 -12.61
N ILE A 190 -10.12 -7.43 -12.21
CA ILE A 190 -8.99 -6.89 -12.95
C ILE A 190 -7.82 -7.87 -12.95
N VAL A 191 -7.43 -8.40 -11.78
CA VAL A 191 -6.33 -9.37 -11.66
C VAL A 191 -6.58 -10.60 -12.54
N LEU A 192 -7.78 -11.15 -12.51
CA LEU A 192 -8.17 -12.30 -13.32
C LEU A 192 -8.29 -11.96 -14.81
N SER A 193 -8.47 -10.69 -15.19
CA SER A 193 -8.49 -10.25 -16.58
C SER A 193 -7.10 -10.25 -17.25
N PHE A 194 -6.03 -10.32 -16.47
CA PHE A 194 -4.66 -10.45 -16.99
C PHE A 194 -4.39 -11.90 -17.41
N ASN A 195 -5.00 -12.31 -18.51
CA ASN A 195 -4.82 -13.62 -19.12
C ASN A 195 -4.74 -13.50 -20.65
N GLY A 196 -4.04 -14.42 -21.29
CA GLY A 196 -3.85 -14.43 -22.75
C GLY A 196 -3.01 -13.27 -23.26
N GLU A 197 -3.09 -13.05 -24.56
CA GLU A 197 -2.40 -11.95 -25.25
C GLU A 197 -3.02 -10.59 -24.89
N ILE A 198 -2.17 -9.63 -24.60
CA ILE A 198 -2.59 -8.28 -24.20
C ILE A 198 -1.86 -7.25 -25.05
N SER A 199 -2.63 -6.38 -25.73
CA SER A 199 -2.07 -5.20 -26.38
C SER A 199 -1.58 -4.17 -25.35
N TRP A 200 -0.69 -3.26 -25.76
CA TRP A 200 -0.20 -2.18 -24.90
C TRP A 200 -1.34 -1.35 -24.27
N ILE A 201 -2.37 -1.02 -25.04
CA ILE A 201 -3.54 -0.28 -24.53
C ILE A 201 -4.29 -1.12 -23.49
N GLY A 202 -4.51 -2.41 -23.78
CA GLY A 202 -5.17 -3.32 -22.86
C GLY A 202 -4.41 -3.51 -21.55
N PHE A 203 -3.09 -3.61 -21.62
CA PHE A 203 -2.20 -3.65 -20.46
C PHE A 203 -2.29 -2.37 -19.63
N THR A 204 -2.16 -1.20 -20.28
CA THR A 204 -2.21 0.12 -19.64
C THR A 204 -3.54 0.36 -18.92
N LEU A 205 -4.66 0.10 -19.58
CA LEU A 205 -5.98 0.30 -18.99
C LEU A 205 -6.21 -0.61 -17.76
N ARG A 206 -5.82 -1.87 -17.83
CA ARG A 206 -5.93 -2.78 -16.68
C ARG A 206 -5.01 -2.36 -15.54
N ALA A 207 -3.80 -1.91 -15.82
CA ALA A 207 -2.88 -1.38 -14.81
C ALA A 207 -3.43 -0.10 -14.14
N ILE A 208 -4.06 0.81 -14.91
CA ILE A 208 -4.76 1.99 -14.36
C ILE A 208 -5.88 1.54 -13.42
N CYS A 209 -6.79 0.70 -13.89
CA CYS A 209 -7.93 0.25 -13.09
C CYS A 209 -7.48 -0.45 -11.80
N PHE A 210 -6.43 -1.28 -11.88
CA PHE A 210 -5.88 -1.95 -10.71
C PHE A 210 -5.34 -0.96 -9.68
N GLN A 211 -4.51 -0.01 -10.09
CA GLN A 211 -3.91 0.96 -9.18
C GLN A 211 -4.94 1.96 -8.64
N VAL A 212 -5.93 2.37 -9.44
CA VAL A 212 -7.06 3.20 -8.97
C VAL A 212 -7.82 2.47 -7.86
N ALA A 213 -8.18 1.19 -8.07
CA ALA A 213 -8.89 0.40 -7.07
C ALA A 213 -8.04 0.17 -5.81
N TRP A 214 -6.72 -0.07 -5.97
CA TRP A 214 -5.79 -0.20 -4.84
C TRP A 214 -5.75 1.06 -3.98
N ASN A 215 -5.51 2.20 -4.62
CA ASN A 215 -5.41 3.50 -3.94
C ASN A 215 -6.77 4.04 -3.45
N PHE A 216 -7.89 3.52 -3.98
CA PHE A 216 -9.22 3.80 -3.48
C PHE A 216 -9.51 3.04 -2.17
N VAL A 217 -9.25 1.73 -2.13
CA VAL A 217 -9.61 0.90 -0.98
C VAL A 217 -8.66 1.07 0.21
N GLY A 218 -7.39 1.41 -0.04
CA GLY A 218 -6.37 1.58 0.99
C GLY A 218 -6.80 2.47 2.16
N PRO A 219 -7.26 3.71 1.92
CA PRO A 219 -7.76 4.61 2.97
C PRO A 219 -8.89 4.00 3.82
N PHE A 220 -9.83 3.30 3.21
CA PHE A 220 -10.93 2.65 3.95
C PHE A 220 -10.45 1.53 4.86
N LEU A 221 -9.48 0.71 4.39
CA LEU A 221 -8.90 -0.36 5.21
C LEU A 221 -8.04 0.19 6.36
N MET A 222 -7.26 1.25 6.11
CA MET A 222 -6.50 1.92 7.17
C MET A 222 -7.43 2.59 8.19
N GLY A 223 -8.44 3.29 7.73
CA GLY A 223 -9.42 3.95 8.58
C GLY A 223 -10.29 2.95 9.37
N MET A 224 -10.56 1.77 8.79
CA MET A 224 -11.21 0.67 9.50
C MET A 224 -10.44 0.28 10.77
N ILE A 225 -9.12 0.14 10.66
CA ILE A 225 -8.26 -0.19 11.79
C ILE A 225 -8.22 0.98 12.79
N ALA A 226 -7.99 2.20 12.31
CA ALA A 226 -7.89 3.38 13.15
C ALA A 226 -9.17 3.68 13.93
N THR A 227 -10.34 3.44 13.35
CA THR A 227 -11.64 3.68 14.00
C THR A 227 -11.86 2.80 15.24
N VAL A 228 -11.34 1.56 15.22
CA VAL A 228 -11.48 0.62 16.34
C VAL A 228 -10.27 0.61 17.29
N ASP A 229 -9.19 1.26 16.89
CA ASP A 229 -7.95 1.40 17.68
C ASP A 229 -8.06 2.59 18.66
N LYS A 230 -8.62 2.36 19.82
CA LYS A 230 -8.76 3.40 20.86
C LYS A 230 -7.42 3.88 21.43
N THR A 231 -6.38 3.06 21.33
CA THR A 231 -5.07 3.34 21.93
C THR A 231 -4.09 3.98 20.96
N GLY A 232 -4.32 3.88 19.63
CA GLY A 232 -3.38 4.24 18.57
C GLY A 232 -2.21 3.24 18.42
N SER A 233 -2.15 2.20 19.26
CA SER A 233 -1.05 1.23 19.26
C SER A 233 -1.08 0.30 18.05
N TYR A 234 -2.27 0.03 17.50
CA TYR A 234 -2.44 -0.83 16.34
C TYR A 234 -2.26 -0.05 15.03
N SER A 235 -2.65 1.22 15.00
CA SER A 235 -2.48 2.08 13.82
C SER A 235 -1.01 2.26 13.44
N VAL A 236 -0.09 2.26 14.43
CA VAL A 236 1.36 2.22 14.22
C VAL A 236 1.80 1.00 13.41
N MET A 237 1.08 -0.13 13.53
CA MET A 237 1.41 -1.40 12.87
C MET A 237 0.87 -1.51 11.43
N ILE A 238 0.06 -0.55 10.96
CA ILE A 238 -0.50 -0.57 9.60
C ILE A 238 0.60 -0.70 8.53
N PRO A 239 1.67 0.14 8.52
CA PRO A 239 2.74 -0.01 7.55
C PRO A 239 3.46 -1.36 7.61
N ALA A 240 3.67 -1.88 8.82
CA ALA A 240 4.28 -3.20 8.99
C ALA A 240 3.41 -4.31 8.42
N SER A 241 2.08 -4.22 8.58
CA SER A 241 1.11 -5.15 7.99
C SER A 241 1.10 -5.07 6.47
N GLN A 242 1.16 -3.87 5.89
CA GLN A 242 1.23 -3.67 4.45
C GLN A 242 2.51 -4.29 3.86
N LEU A 243 3.66 -3.90 4.37
CA LEU A 243 4.95 -4.37 3.86
C LEU A 243 5.19 -5.86 4.16
N GLY A 244 4.75 -6.32 5.34
CA GLY A 244 4.79 -7.72 5.73
C GLY A 244 3.96 -8.59 4.78
N GLY A 245 2.73 -8.16 4.47
CA GLY A 245 1.87 -8.84 3.50
C GLY A 245 2.51 -8.93 2.12
N ILE A 246 3.03 -7.80 1.59
CA ILE A 246 3.77 -7.77 0.33
C ILE A 246 4.94 -8.75 0.36
N SER A 247 5.77 -8.72 1.41
CA SER A 247 6.97 -9.55 1.54
C SER A 247 6.62 -11.04 1.60
N ILE A 248 5.64 -11.44 2.41
CA ILE A 248 5.16 -12.82 2.51
C ILE A 248 4.59 -13.27 1.15
N GLY A 249 3.78 -12.43 0.51
CA GLY A 249 3.23 -12.71 -0.81
C GLY A 249 4.32 -12.97 -1.86
N HIS A 250 5.40 -12.17 -1.88
CA HIS A 250 6.53 -12.39 -2.77
C HIS A 250 7.25 -13.72 -2.49
N ALA A 251 7.44 -14.07 -1.21
CA ALA A 251 8.07 -15.34 -0.85
C ALA A 251 7.27 -16.55 -1.36
N VAL A 252 5.93 -16.48 -1.27
CA VAL A 252 5.05 -17.53 -1.81
C VAL A 252 5.09 -17.54 -3.34
N ILE A 253 5.04 -16.37 -4.00
CA ILE A 253 5.10 -16.28 -5.47
C ILE A 253 6.45 -16.77 -6.02
N ALA A 254 7.56 -16.54 -5.32
CA ALA A 254 8.84 -17.06 -5.73
C ALA A 254 8.82 -18.60 -5.89
N SER A 255 8.08 -19.31 -5.03
CA SER A 255 7.88 -20.77 -5.18
C SER A 255 6.97 -21.13 -6.36
N ILE A 256 5.98 -20.29 -6.69
CA ILE A 256 5.06 -20.48 -7.82
C ILE A 256 5.80 -20.26 -9.16
N LEU A 257 6.65 -19.25 -9.24
CA LEU A 257 7.43 -18.96 -10.45
C LEU A 257 8.30 -20.13 -10.89
N ASN A 258 8.79 -20.93 -9.93
CA ASN A 258 9.53 -22.16 -10.23
C ASN A 258 8.72 -23.23 -10.97
N THR A 259 7.38 -23.13 -11.00
CA THR A 259 6.51 -24.02 -11.75
C THR A 259 6.41 -23.69 -13.24
N GLY A 260 6.94 -22.53 -13.67
CA GLY A 260 6.90 -22.06 -15.06
C GLY A 260 5.53 -21.55 -15.53
N ASN A 261 4.54 -21.45 -14.65
CA ASN A 261 3.20 -20.94 -15.01
C ASN A 261 2.90 -19.57 -14.35
N PRO A 262 3.09 -18.45 -15.08
CA PRO A 262 2.87 -17.11 -14.54
C PRO A 262 1.39 -16.83 -14.22
N MET A 263 0.43 -17.53 -14.81
CA MET A 263 -1.00 -17.33 -14.52
C MET A 263 -1.36 -17.71 -13.08
N LEU A 264 -0.59 -18.60 -12.45
CA LEU A 264 -0.80 -18.95 -11.05
C LEU A 264 -0.67 -17.73 -10.12
N ILE A 265 0.11 -16.71 -10.52
CA ILE A 265 0.24 -15.47 -9.77
C ILE A 265 -1.10 -14.73 -9.71
N ASN A 266 -1.82 -14.67 -10.83
CA ASN A 266 -3.12 -14.01 -10.91
C ASN A 266 -4.17 -14.73 -10.06
N TYR A 267 -4.20 -16.06 -10.11
CA TYR A 267 -5.10 -16.87 -9.26
C TYR A 267 -4.75 -16.74 -7.79
N PHE A 268 -3.46 -16.77 -7.43
CA PHE A 268 -3.00 -16.52 -6.07
C PHE A 268 -3.45 -15.14 -5.58
N SER A 269 -3.20 -14.10 -6.36
CA SER A 269 -3.58 -12.72 -6.02
C SER A 269 -5.09 -12.59 -5.85
N GLY A 270 -5.87 -13.12 -6.79
CA GLY A 270 -7.32 -13.13 -6.72
C GLY A 270 -7.85 -13.87 -5.48
N LEU A 271 -7.25 -15.02 -5.15
CA LEU A 271 -7.59 -15.81 -3.96
C LEU A 271 -7.36 -15.01 -2.67
N PHE A 272 -6.20 -14.36 -2.52
CA PHE A 272 -5.89 -13.60 -1.30
C PHE A 272 -6.74 -12.34 -1.15
N ILE A 273 -7.07 -11.66 -2.27
CA ILE A 273 -8.03 -10.55 -2.23
C ILE A 273 -9.43 -11.07 -1.86
N ALA A 274 -9.88 -12.21 -2.39
CA ALA A 274 -11.16 -12.82 -2.02
C ALA A 274 -11.19 -13.25 -0.55
N LEU A 275 -10.08 -13.83 -0.06
CA LEU A 275 -9.93 -14.19 1.35
C LEU A 275 -10.01 -12.95 2.26
N SER A 276 -9.45 -11.81 1.86
CA SER A 276 -9.57 -10.58 2.62
C SER A 276 -11.02 -10.08 2.72
N ILE A 277 -11.82 -10.21 1.64
CA ILE A 277 -13.27 -9.92 1.66
C ILE A 277 -13.98 -10.86 2.65
N MET A 278 -13.70 -12.14 2.56
CA MET A 278 -14.33 -13.14 3.44
C MET A 278 -14.02 -12.86 4.91
N LEU A 279 -12.76 -12.59 5.25
CA LEU A 279 -12.36 -12.25 6.61
C LEU A 279 -13.00 -10.94 7.09
N TYR A 280 -13.10 -9.94 6.22
CA TYR A 280 -13.79 -8.70 6.52
C TYR A 280 -15.27 -8.96 6.88
N LEU A 281 -15.98 -9.71 6.05
CA LEU A 281 -17.40 -10.00 6.26
C LEU A 281 -17.65 -10.84 7.53
N LEU A 282 -16.83 -11.86 7.77
CA LEU A 282 -17.04 -12.80 8.87
C LEU A 282 -16.61 -12.25 10.22
N LEU A 283 -15.49 -11.51 10.26
CA LEU A 283 -14.81 -11.20 11.51
C LEU A 283 -14.86 -9.73 11.88
N PHE A 284 -15.03 -8.83 10.92
CA PHE A 284 -14.95 -7.40 11.18
C PHE A 284 -16.29 -6.69 11.06
N LYS A 285 -17.02 -6.85 9.96
CA LYS A 285 -18.25 -6.11 9.66
C LYS A 285 -19.28 -6.20 10.80
N ASN A 286 -19.57 -7.42 11.27
CA ASN A 286 -20.59 -7.67 12.29
C ASN A 286 -20.21 -7.20 13.71
N GLN A 287 -19.00 -6.70 13.91
CA GLN A 287 -18.52 -6.24 15.21
C GLN A 287 -18.23 -4.73 15.23
N SER A 288 -18.23 -4.07 14.06
CA SER A 288 -17.96 -2.66 13.90
C SER A 288 -19.22 -1.81 13.66
N GLU A 289 -20.37 -2.45 13.39
CA GLU A 289 -21.72 -1.87 13.41
C GLU A 289 -22.32 -1.97 14.81
#